data_ab1eeafe960a725e1831af7f5b904883
#
_entry.id   ab1eeafe960a725e1831af7f5b904883
#
_cell.length_a   1.000
_cell.length_b   1.000
_cell.length_c   1.000
_cell.angle_alpha   90.00
_cell.angle_beta   90.00
_cell.angle_gamma   90.00
#
_symmetry.space_group_name_H-M   'P 1'
#
loop_
_entity.id
_entity.type
_entity.pdbx_description
1 polymer ?
#
loop_
_entity_poly.entity_id
_entity_poly.type
_entity_poly.pdbx_seq_one_letter_code
_entity_poly.pdbx_strand_id
1 'polypeptide(L)'
;MKQAVVVPSDMKVLMNYIYEYQKGIRHLVLYTFNKKYEQLAITRLQSQNINYIIRKGGSNSVNLFFGREECLSAIRLIVDRPLCDLTPEEDFMLGAMLGYDIRMQCERYCDRKCKHCKCNDNVSQ
;
A
#
# COMPACT_ATOMS: atom_id res chain seq x y z
N MET A 1 -9.13 34.64 -15.77
CA MET A 1 -8.74 33.63 -16.20
C MET A 1 -8.17 32.71 -15.25
N LYS A 2 -8.16 31.58 -15.39
CA LYS A 2 -7.71 30.79 -14.49
C LYS A 2 -6.38 30.39 -14.75
N GLN A 3 -5.59 30.29 -13.84
CA GLN A 3 -4.35 29.91 -14.09
C GLN A 3 -4.25 28.46 -14.18
N ALA A 4 -3.39 27.93 -14.90
CA ALA A 4 -3.18 26.52 -15.03
C ALA A 4 -2.71 26.00 -13.71
N VAL A 5 -3.33 24.98 -13.22
CA VAL A 5 -2.94 24.39 -11.96
C VAL A 5 -1.95 23.29 -12.23
N VAL A 6 -0.77 23.43 -11.68
CA VAL A 6 0.26 22.40 -11.84
C VAL A 6 -0.02 21.29 -10.84
N VAL A 7 -0.28 20.10 -11.31
CA VAL A 7 -0.55 18.96 -10.45
C VAL A 7 0.77 18.31 -10.09
N PRO A 8 1.09 18.18 -8.81
CA PRO A 8 2.34 17.53 -8.41
C PRO A 8 2.41 16.12 -8.95
N SER A 9 3.61 15.64 -9.21
CA SER A 9 3.81 14.28 -9.71
C SER A 9 3.16 13.24 -8.84
N ASP A 10 3.27 13.42 -7.52
CA ASP A 10 2.65 12.46 -6.59
C ASP A 10 1.16 12.38 -6.81
N MET A 11 0.53 13.49 -7.09
CA MET A 11 -0.92 13.49 -7.30
C MET A 11 -1.29 12.90 -8.65
N LYS A 12 -0.42 13.04 -9.65
CA LYS A 12 -0.68 12.40 -10.94
C LYS A 12 -0.64 10.89 -10.82
N VAL A 13 0.31 10.37 -10.03
CA VAL A 13 0.39 8.94 -9.78
C VAL A 13 -0.85 8.45 -9.04
N LEU A 14 -1.27 9.21 -8.03
CA LEU A 14 -2.47 8.86 -7.28
C LEU A 14 -3.69 8.81 -8.20
N MET A 15 -3.83 9.82 -9.07
CA MET A 15 -4.97 9.87 -9.98
C MET A 15 -4.98 8.67 -10.92
N ASN A 16 -3.80 8.22 -11.34
CA ASN A 16 -3.71 7.03 -12.17
C ASN A 16 -4.13 5.78 -11.41
N TYR A 17 -3.73 5.65 -10.15
CA TYR A 17 -4.16 4.53 -9.33
C TYR A 17 -5.68 4.54 -9.10
N ILE A 18 -6.25 5.73 -8.91
CA ILE A 18 -7.70 5.84 -8.74
C ILE A 18 -8.40 5.38 -10.02
N TYR A 19 -7.85 5.77 -11.18
CA TYR A 19 -8.40 5.36 -12.46
C TYR A 19 -8.37 3.83 -12.57
N GLU A 20 -7.25 3.21 -12.24
CA GLU A 20 -7.12 1.75 -12.31
C GLU A 20 -8.10 1.05 -11.37
N TYR A 21 -8.29 1.63 -10.19
CA TYR A 21 -9.24 1.06 -9.25
C TYR A 21 -10.66 1.15 -9.81
N GLN A 22 -11.01 2.30 -10.36
CA GLN A 22 -12.36 2.49 -10.89
C GLN A 22 -12.62 1.63 -12.12
N LYS A 23 -11.58 1.27 -12.85
CA LYS A 23 -11.73 0.38 -14.00
C LYS A 23 -11.71 -1.09 -13.60
N GLY A 24 -11.55 -1.40 -12.34
CA GLY A 24 -11.53 -2.78 -11.89
C GLY A 24 -10.21 -3.48 -12.09
N ILE A 25 -9.16 -2.75 -12.45
CA ILE A 25 -7.85 -3.34 -12.63
C ILE A 25 -7.22 -3.66 -11.28
N ARG A 26 -7.49 -2.84 -10.27
CA ARG A 26 -6.98 -3.06 -8.94
C ARG A 26 -8.13 -3.04 -7.94
N HIS A 27 -8.06 -3.90 -6.95
CA HIS A 27 -9.05 -3.92 -5.89
C HIS A 27 -8.55 -3.23 -4.63
N LEU A 28 -7.24 -3.09 -4.50
CA LEU A 28 -6.61 -2.44 -3.36
C LEU A 28 -5.35 -1.77 -3.84
N VAL A 29 -5.13 -0.54 -3.39
CA VAL A 29 -3.93 0.22 -3.72
C VAL A 29 -3.26 0.66 -2.44
N LEU A 30 -1.94 0.56 -2.41
CA LEU A 30 -1.12 1.18 -1.37
C LEU A 30 -0.20 2.18 -2.07
N TYR A 31 -0.25 3.41 -1.64
CA TYR A 31 0.60 4.45 -2.21
C TYR A 31 1.21 5.26 -1.07
N THR A 32 2.53 5.43 -1.11
CA THR A 32 3.26 6.18 -0.10
C THR A 32 3.70 7.49 -0.72
N PHE A 33 3.44 8.59 -0.05
CA PHE A 33 3.79 9.89 -0.60
C PHE A 33 4.05 10.89 0.52
N ASN A 34 4.53 12.07 0.15
CA ASN A 34 4.89 13.10 1.13
C ASN A 34 3.65 13.59 1.87
N LYS A 35 3.76 13.69 3.19
CA LYS A 35 2.66 14.10 4.03
C LYS A 35 2.03 15.43 3.62
N LYS A 36 2.77 16.30 3.00
CA LYS A 36 2.20 17.61 2.62
C LYS A 36 1.06 17.49 1.61
N TYR A 37 0.95 16.35 0.92
CA TYR A 37 -0.13 16.15 -0.04
C TYR A 37 -1.30 15.35 0.54
N GLU A 38 -1.24 15.05 1.83
CA GLU A 38 -2.26 14.19 2.44
C GLU A 38 -3.67 14.75 2.26
N GLN A 39 -3.85 16.03 2.52
CA GLN A 39 -5.18 16.62 2.43
C GLN A 39 -5.70 16.63 0.99
N LEU A 40 -4.82 16.88 0.03
CA LEU A 40 -5.21 16.83 -1.37
C LEU A 40 -5.67 15.42 -1.74
N ALA A 41 -4.94 14.41 -1.27
CA ALA A 41 -5.29 13.03 -1.57
C ALA A 41 -6.65 12.67 -0.97
N ILE A 42 -6.85 13.04 0.29
CA ILE A 42 -8.11 12.74 0.97
C ILE A 42 -9.28 13.41 0.24
N THR A 43 -9.10 14.67 -0.12
CA THR A 43 -10.14 15.41 -0.84
C THR A 43 -10.51 14.71 -2.14
N ARG A 44 -9.49 14.24 -2.86
CA ARG A 44 -9.73 13.57 -4.14
C ARG A 44 -10.49 12.26 -3.93
N LEU A 45 -10.10 11.48 -2.93
CA LEU A 45 -10.77 10.20 -2.67
C LEU A 45 -12.20 10.41 -2.21
N GLN A 46 -12.42 11.40 -1.36
CA GLN A 46 -13.75 11.69 -0.88
C GLN A 46 -14.66 12.15 -2.01
N SER A 47 -14.12 12.92 -2.94
CA SER A 47 -14.92 13.41 -4.05
C SER A 47 -15.35 12.28 -5.00
N GLN A 48 -14.66 11.15 -4.95
CA GLN A 48 -14.98 9.99 -5.77
C GLN A 48 -15.69 8.90 -4.98
N ASN A 49 -15.98 9.18 -3.72
CA ASN A 49 -16.65 8.21 -2.83
C ASN A 49 -15.84 6.92 -2.66
N ILE A 50 -14.52 7.06 -2.55
CA ILE A 50 -13.64 5.92 -2.37
C ILE A 50 -13.24 5.83 -0.92
N ASN A 51 -13.42 4.67 -0.31
CA ASN A 51 -13.02 4.44 1.08
C ASN A 51 -11.51 4.31 1.16
N TYR A 52 -10.91 4.78 2.23
CA TYR A 52 -9.48 4.78 2.37
C TYR A 52 -9.03 4.66 3.82
N ILE A 53 -7.76 4.36 4.01
CA ILE A 53 -7.13 4.31 5.33
C ILE A 53 -5.79 5.03 5.19
N ILE A 54 -5.50 5.93 6.12
CA ILE A 54 -4.22 6.64 6.16
C ILE A 54 -3.44 6.10 7.34
N ARG A 55 -2.17 5.78 7.12
CA ARG A 55 -1.26 5.38 8.18
C ARG A 55 0.00 6.20 8.09
N LYS A 56 0.59 6.50 9.23
CA LYS A 56 1.83 7.25 9.25
C LYS A 56 2.93 6.39 8.66
N GLY A 57 3.75 6.99 7.82
CA GLY A 57 4.89 6.30 7.23
C GLY A 57 6.18 6.75 7.88
N GLY A 58 7.20 7.01 7.08
CA GLY A 58 8.45 7.54 7.61
C GLY A 58 8.29 8.98 8.09
N SER A 59 9.39 9.70 8.25
CA SER A 59 9.34 11.00 8.90
C SER A 59 8.43 12.01 8.20
N ASN A 60 8.40 12.02 6.90
CA ASN A 60 7.58 12.98 6.16
C ASN A 60 6.67 12.32 5.17
N SER A 61 6.31 11.07 5.42
CA SER A 61 5.46 10.36 4.47
C SER A 61 4.26 9.73 5.14
N VAL A 62 3.27 9.42 4.34
CA VAL A 62 2.10 8.70 4.79
C VAL A 62 1.86 7.53 3.84
N ASN A 63 1.27 6.49 4.39
CA ASN A 63 0.86 5.32 3.61
C ASN A 63 -0.64 5.40 3.46
N LEU A 64 -1.09 5.43 2.23
CA LEU A 64 -2.50 5.51 1.90
C LEU A 64 -2.93 4.18 1.31
N PHE A 65 -3.96 3.58 1.91
CA PHE A 65 -4.59 2.40 1.34
C PHE A 65 -5.97 2.81 0.89
N PHE A 66 -6.36 2.43 -0.31
CA PHE A 66 -7.74 2.64 -0.70
C PHE A 66 -8.18 1.50 -1.60
N GLY A 67 -9.48 1.29 -1.68
CA GLY A 67 -10.01 0.22 -2.50
C GLY A 67 -11.32 -0.30 -1.96
N ARG A 68 -11.56 -1.57 -2.24
CA ARG A 68 -12.81 -2.19 -1.84
C ARG A 68 -12.85 -2.38 -0.35
N GLU A 69 -14.04 -2.24 0.21
CA GLU A 69 -14.21 -2.29 1.66
C GLU A 69 -13.75 -3.62 2.25
N GLU A 70 -13.98 -4.73 1.54
CA GLU A 70 -13.54 -6.02 2.01
C GLU A 70 -12.03 -6.06 2.20
N CYS A 71 -11.30 -5.42 1.27
CA CYS A 71 -9.85 -5.37 1.35
C CYS A 71 -9.40 -4.46 2.49
N LEU A 72 -10.08 -3.33 2.66
CA LEU A 72 -9.72 -2.41 3.73
C LEU A 72 -9.98 -3.02 5.10
N SER A 73 -11.02 -3.83 5.22
CA SER A 73 -11.29 -4.52 6.47
C SER A 73 -10.15 -5.45 6.84
N ALA A 74 -9.62 -6.17 5.86
CA ALA A 74 -8.47 -7.04 6.08
C ALA A 74 -7.23 -6.22 6.46
N ILE A 75 -7.04 -5.07 5.79
CA ILE A 75 -5.91 -4.21 6.10
C ILE A 75 -5.97 -3.73 7.55
N ARG A 76 -7.14 -3.38 8.04
CA ARG A 76 -7.27 -2.94 9.43
C ARG A 76 -6.83 -4.00 10.42
N LEU A 77 -7.00 -5.26 10.06
CA LEU A 77 -6.61 -6.36 10.93
C LEU A 77 -5.13 -6.70 10.81
N ILE A 78 -4.57 -6.54 9.61
CA ILE A 78 -3.18 -6.91 9.36
C ILE A 78 -2.22 -5.78 9.69
N VAL A 79 -2.56 -4.56 9.32
CA VAL A 79 -1.65 -3.43 9.43
C VAL A 79 -2.02 -2.59 10.63
N ASP A 80 -1.72 -3.10 11.83
CA ASP A 80 -1.98 -2.36 13.06
C ASP A 80 -0.68 -1.79 13.64
N ARG A 81 0.39 -1.85 12.90
CA ARG A 81 1.70 -1.33 13.29
C ARG A 81 2.41 -0.86 12.03
N PRO A 82 3.57 -0.21 12.15
CA PRO A 82 4.30 0.29 10.97
C PRO A 82 4.58 -0.83 9.97
N LEU A 83 4.57 -0.51 8.70
CA LEU A 83 4.78 -1.51 7.65
C LEU A 83 6.11 -2.26 7.80
N CYS A 84 7.14 -1.58 8.30
CA CYS A 84 8.42 -2.23 8.47
C CYS A 84 8.42 -3.25 9.62
N ASP A 85 7.38 -3.24 10.43
CA ASP A 85 7.29 -4.16 11.57
C ASP A 85 6.34 -5.33 11.31
N LEU A 86 5.86 -5.47 10.10
CA LEU A 86 4.98 -6.60 9.78
C LEU A 86 5.78 -7.89 9.82
N THR A 87 5.13 -8.96 10.24
CA THR A 87 5.76 -10.27 10.19
C THR A 87 5.94 -10.68 8.75
N PRO A 88 6.81 -11.64 8.45
CA PRO A 88 6.94 -12.11 7.05
C PRO A 88 5.62 -12.58 6.47
N GLU A 89 4.76 -13.20 7.28
CA GLU A 89 3.45 -13.67 6.81
C GLU A 89 2.53 -12.50 6.48
N GLU A 90 2.51 -11.49 7.34
CA GLU A 90 1.68 -10.31 7.09
C GLU A 90 2.15 -9.55 5.86
N ASP A 91 3.46 -9.45 5.68
CA ASP A 91 4.04 -8.82 4.50
C ASP A 91 3.64 -9.58 3.25
N PHE A 92 3.67 -10.91 3.29
CA PHE A 92 3.27 -11.74 2.16
C PHE A 92 1.79 -11.55 1.83
N MET A 93 0.95 -11.54 2.86
CA MET A 93 -0.49 -11.32 2.67
C MET A 93 -0.75 -9.97 2.01
N LEU A 94 -0.09 -8.95 2.50
CA LEU A 94 -0.28 -7.61 1.94
C LEU A 94 0.15 -7.56 0.48
N GLY A 95 1.31 -8.12 0.16
CA GLY A 95 1.79 -8.14 -1.23
C GLY A 95 0.84 -8.86 -2.15
N ALA A 96 0.29 -9.98 -1.69
CA ALA A 96 -0.68 -10.73 -2.50
C ALA A 96 -1.95 -9.90 -2.72
N MET A 97 -2.43 -9.22 -1.68
CA MET A 97 -3.62 -8.39 -1.79
C MET A 97 -3.41 -7.22 -2.74
N LEU A 98 -2.18 -6.70 -2.79
CA LEU A 98 -1.87 -5.58 -3.69
C LEU A 98 -1.64 -6.03 -5.14
N GLY A 99 -1.66 -7.34 -5.38
CA GLY A 99 -1.51 -7.86 -6.73
C GLY A 99 -0.08 -7.91 -7.21
N TYR A 100 0.88 -7.95 -6.29
CA TYR A 100 2.28 -8.06 -6.68
C TYR A 100 2.56 -9.45 -7.25
N ASP A 101 3.60 -9.56 -8.06
CA ASP A 101 3.97 -10.82 -8.69
C ASP A 101 4.15 -11.88 -7.60
N ILE A 102 3.36 -12.93 -7.67
CA ILE A 102 3.33 -13.96 -6.62
C ILE A 102 4.68 -14.66 -6.48
N ARG A 103 5.40 -14.84 -7.57
CA ARG A 103 6.69 -15.50 -7.51
C ARG A 103 7.70 -14.65 -6.74
N MET A 104 7.71 -13.36 -6.97
CA MET A 104 8.59 -12.46 -6.25
C MET A 104 8.17 -12.35 -4.78
N GLN A 105 6.87 -12.40 -4.51
CA GLN A 105 6.39 -12.37 -3.13
C GLN A 105 6.83 -13.62 -2.38
N CYS A 106 6.82 -14.75 -3.04
CA CYS A 106 7.28 -15.99 -2.41
C CYS A 106 8.77 -15.93 -2.11
N GLU A 107 9.56 -15.39 -3.05
CA GLU A 107 10.99 -15.24 -2.82
C GLU A 107 11.27 -14.30 -1.65
N ARG A 108 10.54 -13.20 -1.60
CA ARG A 108 10.68 -12.24 -0.52
C ARG A 108 10.31 -12.87 0.83
N TYR A 109 9.23 -13.65 0.84
CA TYR A 109 8.79 -14.31 2.07
C TYR A 109 9.86 -15.28 2.57
N CYS A 110 10.40 -16.09 1.68
CA CYS A 110 11.42 -17.05 2.05
C CYS A 110 12.66 -16.34 2.59
N ASP A 111 13.09 -15.26 1.94
CA ASP A 111 14.24 -14.52 2.41
C ASP A 111 14.00 -13.93 3.78
N ARG A 112 12.86 -13.33 4.00
CA ARG A 112 12.56 -12.71 5.29
C ARG A 112 12.41 -13.76 6.39
N LYS A 113 11.82 -14.89 6.05
CA LYS A 113 11.63 -15.95 7.04
C LYS A 113 12.96 -16.55 7.44
N CYS A 114 13.86 -16.73 6.49
CA CYS A 114 15.17 -17.23 6.79
C CYS A 114 15.97 -16.29 7.68
N LYS A 115 15.88 -15.01 7.43
CA LYS A 115 16.56 -14.04 8.28
C LYS A 115 16.00 -14.06 9.69
N HIS A 116 14.70 -14.28 9.79
CA HIS A 116 14.07 -14.29 11.08
C HIS A 116 14.46 -15.50 11.88
N CYS A 117 14.55 -16.64 11.21
CA CYS A 117 14.86 -17.87 11.91
C CYS A 117 16.19 -18.35 11.57
N LYS A 118 17.12 -17.46 11.49
CA LYS A 118 18.35 -17.80 11.01
C LYS A 118 18.92 -19.01 11.52
N CYS A 119 18.55 -19.45 12.48
CA CYS A 119 19.23 -20.53 12.99
C CYS A 119 18.99 -21.76 12.29
N ASN A 120 17.96 -22.03 11.91
CA ASN A 120 17.80 -23.30 11.52
C ASN A 120 17.84 -23.54 10.19
N ASP A 121 18.17 -23.01 9.59
CA ASP A 121 18.09 -23.20 8.38
C ASP A 121 18.89 -24.07 7.83
N ASN A 122 19.51 -24.41 8.04
CA ASN A 122 20.38 -25.12 7.46
C ASN A 122 19.83 -26.20 6.94
N VAL A 123 19.16 -26.50 6.83
CA VAL A 123 18.65 -27.51 6.42
C VAL A 123 18.49 -27.68 5.25
N SER A 124 18.49 -28.02 4.63
CA SER A 124 18.34 -28.16 3.65
C SER A 124 18.00 -28.68 2.95
N GLN A 125 17.78 -28.93 2.65
CA GLN A 125 17.54 -29.39 1.94
C GLN A 125 17.29 -29.39 1.45
#